data_e1edd657b6586913db7f1326b3698cad
#
_entry.id   e1edd657b6586913db7f1326b3698cad
#
_cell.length_a   1.000
_cell.length_b   1.000
_cell.length_c   1.000
_cell.angle_alpha   90.00
_cell.angle_beta   90.00
_cell.angle_gamma   90.00
#
_symmetry.space_group_name_H-M   'P 1'
#
loop_
_entity.id
_entity.type
_entity.pdbx_description
1 polymer ?
#
loop_
_entity_poly.entity_id
_entity_poly.type
_entity_poly.pdbx_seq_one_letter_code
_entity_poly.pdbx_strand_id
1 'polypeptide(L)'
;MTDDKGKRRGGGRSAKIAYRKKSAQIEAPRFLSRKIPCYELLSEEELVSIEEHADWILKEVGIEFWGDDEALKLFKDAGVTVKGNRLQFDKGHARELCKTAPKEFEMHARNPKRSTIFGGNRLVLGPAYGPPFVYDRKRGRRQGTMEDFRNLVKLAHMIPWLHHTSGTVCEPVDIPVNKRHLDMVYAHLKYSDKPFMGAVTAPERAEDSITMARIVFGDEFLESNCVIQGNINVNSPLVYDNTMSGALKAYARANQGVVITPFILGGAMSPVTMPAAVAQAHAETMVGVALTQLIRPGASAVYGNFLTTMDLKSGAPTFGTPESTLATLAVGQMARRLGLPFRAGGHYTASKVTDAQAMQESADSMFPAFLAGANFIHQAAGWLEGGLVVGYEKFILDSDRLGMLHRMGDGMAINENSLGFSAYMENSPGENFLGTEHTGENFETANFRSEIADNNSFEQWEEDGSKDAEERAYERWNTMLDEYIEPPMDPAIDEELKDFMRLKKDSMDDEWY
;
A
#
# COMPACT_ATOMS: atom_id res chain seq x y z
N MET A 1 50.28 -34.94 23.20
CA MET A 1 48.85 -35.20 23.42
C MET A 1 48.36 -34.10 24.39
N THR A 2 47.83 -33.02 23.87
CA THR A 2 47.15 -31.99 24.65
C THR A 2 45.83 -31.71 23.91
N ASP A 3 44.77 -32.03 24.58
CA ASP A 3 43.37 -31.99 24.14
C ASP A 3 42.92 -30.51 24.06
N ASP A 4 42.91 -29.92 22.86
CA ASP A 4 42.38 -28.58 22.61
C ASP A 4 40.90 -28.75 22.19
N LYS A 5 40.03 -28.80 23.21
CA LYS A 5 38.59 -28.75 23.00
C LYS A 5 38.21 -27.32 22.56
N GLY A 6 38.10 -27.12 21.24
CA GLY A 6 37.61 -25.91 20.66
C GLY A 6 36.33 -25.43 21.33
N LYS A 7 36.33 -24.22 21.89
CA LYS A 7 35.16 -23.54 22.42
C LYS A 7 34.09 -23.40 21.31
N ARG A 8 33.00 -24.13 21.43
CA ARG A 8 31.81 -23.99 20.59
C ARG A 8 31.35 -22.52 20.66
N ARG A 9 31.41 -21.84 19.52
CA ARG A 9 30.88 -20.47 19.37
C ARG A 9 29.42 -20.46 19.72
N GLY A 10 29.04 -19.77 20.81
CA GLY A 10 27.68 -19.65 21.32
C GLY A 10 26.82 -18.70 20.46
N GLY A 11 26.42 -19.12 19.25
CA GLY A 11 25.46 -18.43 18.40
C GLY A 11 24.06 -19.06 18.41
N GLY A 12 23.73 -19.83 19.45
CA GLY A 12 22.48 -20.57 19.54
C GLY A 12 21.24 -19.73 19.83
N ARG A 13 20.19 -20.43 20.31
CA ARG A 13 18.84 -19.93 20.62
C ARG A 13 18.81 -18.60 21.42
N SER A 14 19.80 -18.36 22.31
CA SER A 14 19.92 -17.12 23.09
C SER A 14 20.32 -15.90 22.25
N ALA A 15 21.16 -16.05 21.23
CA ALA A 15 21.50 -14.98 20.30
C ALA A 15 20.32 -14.64 19.37
N LYS A 16 19.58 -15.65 18.89
CA LYS A 16 18.31 -15.47 18.14
C LYS A 16 17.26 -14.74 19.00
N ILE A 17 17.15 -15.07 20.30
CA ILE A 17 16.24 -14.40 21.24
C ILE A 17 16.69 -12.97 21.51
N ALA A 18 17.97 -12.71 21.70
CA ALA A 18 18.50 -11.37 21.92
C ALA A 18 18.35 -10.49 20.68
N TYR A 19 18.55 -11.04 19.47
CA TYR A 19 18.28 -10.34 18.21
C TYR A 19 16.79 -10.03 18.03
N ARG A 20 15.88 -10.98 18.30
CA ARG A 20 14.43 -10.75 18.28
C ARG A 20 13.99 -9.65 19.25
N LYS A 21 14.58 -9.59 20.47
CA LYS A 21 14.34 -8.50 21.42
C LYS A 21 14.86 -7.16 20.95
N LYS A 22 15.97 -7.15 20.18
CA LYS A 22 16.56 -5.92 19.62
C LYS A 22 15.80 -5.45 18.38
N SER A 23 15.29 -6.36 17.53
CA SER A 23 14.41 -6.03 16.39
C SER A 23 13.03 -5.52 16.84
N ALA A 24 12.52 -6.01 17.97
CA ALA A 24 11.31 -5.48 18.61
C ALA A 24 11.48 -4.04 19.18
N GLN A 25 12.72 -3.52 19.19
CA GLN A 25 13.05 -2.15 19.62
C GLN A 25 13.37 -1.21 18.44
N ILE A 26 13.27 -1.67 17.20
CA ILE A 26 13.41 -0.77 16.04
C ILE A 26 12.22 0.18 16.07
N GLU A 27 12.48 1.46 16.29
CA GLU A 27 11.47 2.50 16.15
C GLU A 27 10.95 2.45 14.70
N ALA A 28 9.66 2.18 14.53
CA ALA A 28 9.07 2.01 13.20
C ALA A 28 9.23 3.30 12.41
N PRO A 29 9.87 3.27 11.23
CA PRO A 29 10.04 4.47 10.42
C PRO A 29 8.68 5.02 9.97
N ARG A 30 8.57 6.34 9.83
CA ARG A 30 7.34 7.01 9.36
C ARG A 30 7.04 6.70 7.89
N PHE A 31 8.06 6.48 7.10
CA PHE A 31 8.06 6.15 5.67
C PHE A 31 9.44 5.65 5.25
N LEU A 32 9.54 5.04 4.09
CA LEU A 32 10.81 4.78 3.44
C LEU A 32 11.26 6.04 2.68
N SER A 33 12.49 6.52 2.90
CA SER A 33 13.09 7.59 2.09
C SER A 33 13.90 6.98 0.97
N ARG A 34 13.49 7.22 -0.28
CA ARG A 34 14.21 6.72 -1.46
C ARG A 34 15.37 7.64 -1.79
N LYS A 35 16.61 7.18 -1.58
CA LYS A 35 17.85 7.88 -1.93
C LYS A 35 18.40 7.48 -3.31
N ILE A 36 17.81 6.45 -3.92
CA ILE A 36 18.12 6.03 -5.28
C ILE A 36 17.19 6.75 -6.27
N PRO A 37 17.65 7.00 -7.52
CA PRO A 37 16.83 7.66 -8.53
C PRO A 37 15.65 6.79 -8.97
N CYS A 38 14.58 7.42 -9.46
CA CYS A 38 13.53 6.73 -10.18
C CYS A 38 14.05 6.27 -11.55
N TYR A 39 13.48 5.18 -12.05
CA TYR A 39 13.75 4.72 -13.41
C TYR A 39 12.83 5.45 -14.39
N GLU A 40 13.41 6.16 -15.36
CA GLU A 40 12.70 6.84 -16.41
C GLU A 40 12.66 5.94 -17.66
N LEU A 41 11.46 5.46 -18.01
CA LEU A 41 11.24 4.54 -19.13
C LEU A 41 11.07 5.28 -20.46
N LEU A 42 10.25 6.36 -20.43
CA LEU A 42 9.78 7.08 -21.60
C LEU A 42 10.57 8.38 -21.77
N SER A 43 10.84 8.74 -23.03
CA SER A 43 11.36 10.05 -23.42
C SER A 43 10.30 11.15 -23.27
N GLU A 44 10.71 12.41 -23.31
CA GLU A 44 9.80 13.56 -23.25
C GLU A 44 8.76 13.53 -24.39
N GLU A 45 9.15 13.17 -25.59
CA GLU A 45 8.27 13.07 -26.76
C GLU A 45 7.21 11.99 -26.58
N GLU A 46 7.59 10.84 -25.98
CA GLU A 46 6.67 9.74 -25.71
C GLU A 46 5.68 10.12 -24.59
N LEU A 47 6.13 10.82 -23.55
CA LEU A 47 5.26 11.35 -22.49
C LEU A 47 4.25 12.35 -23.04
N VAL A 48 4.68 13.27 -23.89
CA VAL A 48 3.78 14.22 -24.58
C VAL A 48 2.76 13.47 -25.42
N SER A 49 3.16 12.43 -26.14
CA SER A 49 2.25 11.63 -26.97
C SER A 49 1.15 10.96 -26.12
N ILE A 50 1.49 10.44 -24.94
CA ILE A 50 0.52 9.85 -24.01
C ILE A 50 -0.43 10.93 -23.45
N GLU A 51 0.09 12.10 -23.06
CA GLU A 51 -0.74 13.23 -22.61
C GLU A 51 -1.72 13.71 -23.69
N GLU A 52 -1.24 13.88 -24.92
CA GLU A 52 -2.09 14.28 -26.04
C GLU A 52 -3.16 13.24 -26.34
N HIS A 53 -2.83 11.95 -26.22
CA HIS A 53 -3.82 10.89 -26.40
C HIS A 53 -4.86 10.87 -25.27
N ALA A 54 -4.46 11.12 -24.02
CA ALA A 54 -5.39 11.26 -22.90
C ALA A 54 -6.32 12.48 -23.10
N ASP A 55 -5.79 13.62 -23.55
CA ASP A 55 -6.59 14.79 -23.91
C ASP A 55 -7.58 14.48 -25.05
N TRP A 56 -7.13 13.71 -26.06
CA TRP A 56 -7.98 13.28 -27.17
C TRP A 56 -9.11 12.37 -26.68
N ILE A 57 -8.82 11.39 -25.79
CA ILE A 57 -9.84 10.54 -25.17
C ILE A 57 -10.90 11.41 -24.47
N LEU A 58 -10.47 12.36 -23.63
CA LEU A 58 -11.38 13.22 -22.89
C LEU A 58 -12.19 14.17 -23.77
N LYS A 59 -11.66 14.56 -24.93
CA LYS A 59 -12.34 15.44 -25.87
C LYS A 59 -13.32 14.71 -26.79
N GLU A 60 -12.87 13.65 -27.45
CA GLU A 60 -13.63 12.98 -28.51
C GLU A 60 -14.57 11.91 -27.93
N VAL A 61 -14.09 11.11 -26.96
CA VAL A 61 -14.89 10.07 -26.30
C VAL A 61 -15.61 10.64 -25.09
N GLY A 62 -14.90 11.36 -24.22
CA GLY A 62 -15.39 11.86 -22.94
C GLY A 62 -15.39 10.82 -21.83
N ILE A 63 -15.87 11.23 -20.66
CA ILE A 63 -16.04 10.39 -19.47
C ILE A 63 -17.43 10.63 -18.88
N GLU A 64 -18.07 9.61 -18.33
CA GLU A 64 -19.42 9.72 -17.80
C GLU A 64 -19.46 9.71 -16.27
N PHE A 65 -20.40 10.48 -15.73
CA PHE A 65 -20.79 10.45 -14.32
C PHE A 65 -22.22 9.95 -14.20
N TRP A 66 -22.38 8.76 -13.62
CA TRP A 66 -23.70 8.14 -13.51
C TRP A 66 -24.34 8.45 -12.15
N GLY A 67 -25.52 9.12 -12.22
CA GLY A 67 -26.31 9.45 -11.03
C GLY A 67 -25.71 10.52 -10.13
N ASP A 68 -24.83 11.39 -10.68
CA ASP A 68 -24.17 12.47 -9.92
C ASP A 68 -24.33 13.84 -10.62
N ASP A 69 -25.52 14.40 -10.49
CA ASP A 69 -25.85 15.72 -11.06
C ASP A 69 -25.00 16.86 -10.49
N GLU A 70 -24.52 16.70 -9.25
CA GLU A 70 -23.64 17.69 -8.63
C GLU A 70 -22.26 17.71 -9.29
N ALA A 71 -21.65 16.56 -9.55
CA ALA A 71 -20.39 16.49 -10.27
C ALA A 71 -20.53 17.09 -11.68
N LEU A 72 -21.59 16.74 -12.40
CA LEU A 72 -21.89 17.31 -13.73
C LEU A 72 -22.00 18.83 -13.68
N LYS A 73 -22.68 19.38 -12.65
CA LYS A 73 -22.80 20.82 -12.44
C LYS A 73 -21.47 21.48 -12.16
N LEU A 74 -20.65 20.91 -11.26
CA LEU A 74 -19.34 21.45 -10.92
C LEU A 74 -18.42 21.55 -12.14
N PHE A 75 -18.36 20.48 -12.95
CA PHE A 75 -17.58 20.49 -14.19
C PHE A 75 -18.12 21.49 -15.22
N LYS A 76 -19.45 21.60 -15.35
CA LYS A 76 -20.08 22.61 -16.23
C LYS A 76 -19.73 24.04 -15.80
N ASP A 77 -19.82 24.32 -14.51
CA ASP A 77 -19.47 25.63 -13.94
C ASP A 77 -17.98 25.95 -14.12
N ALA A 78 -17.12 24.92 -14.19
CA ALA A 78 -15.70 25.02 -14.51
C ALA A 78 -15.40 25.10 -16.02
N GLY A 79 -16.42 25.16 -16.90
CA GLY A 79 -16.27 25.33 -18.33
C GLY A 79 -16.11 24.03 -19.14
N VAL A 80 -16.35 22.87 -18.53
CA VAL A 80 -16.35 21.58 -19.22
C VAL A 80 -17.66 21.40 -19.98
N THR A 81 -17.60 20.86 -21.20
CA THR A 81 -18.81 20.57 -21.99
C THR A 81 -19.53 19.35 -21.41
N VAL A 82 -20.81 19.52 -21.07
CA VAL A 82 -21.67 18.47 -20.51
C VAL A 82 -22.76 18.09 -21.50
N LYS A 83 -22.87 16.80 -21.85
CA LYS A 83 -23.92 16.24 -22.74
C LYS A 83 -24.57 15.03 -22.05
N GLY A 84 -25.73 15.20 -21.43
CA GLY A 84 -26.31 14.19 -20.55
C GLY A 84 -25.36 13.92 -19.37
N ASN A 85 -24.97 12.66 -19.18
CA ASN A 85 -24.03 12.27 -18.14
C ASN A 85 -22.54 12.38 -18.56
N ARG A 86 -22.26 12.77 -19.80
CA ARG A 86 -20.93 12.77 -20.40
C ARG A 86 -20.27 14.13 -20.34
N LEU A 87 -19.03 14.14 -19.87
CA LEU A 87 -18.12 15.29 -19.84
C LEU A 87 -17.15 15.21 -21.01
N GLN A 88 -16.94 16.30 -21.69
CA GLN A 88 -15.92 16.46 -22.73
C GLN A 88 -15.05 17.67 -22.41
N PHE A 89 -13.74 17.45 -22.38
CA PHE A 89 -12.75 18.45 -21.99
C PHE A 89 -12.01 19.00 -23.21
N ASP A 90 -11.75 20.28 -23.25
CA ASP A 90 -10.77 20.83 -24.17
C ASP A 90 -9.35 20.39 -23.81
N LYS A 91 -8.43 20.40 -24.80
CA LYS A 91 -7.04 19.99 -24.62
C LYS A 91 -6.39 20.69 -23.42
N GLY A 92 -5.85 19.92 -22.50
CA GLY A 92 -5.15 20.39 -21.29
C GLY A 92 -6.07 20.88 -20.16
N HIS A 93 -7.38 20.98 -20.35
CA HIS A 93 -8.29 21.55 -19.34
C HIS A 93 -8.35 20.67 -18.07
N ALA A 94 -8.39 19.33 -18.21
CA ALA A 94 -8.37 18.42 -17.06
C ALA A 94 -7.08 18.59 -16.21
N ARG A 95 -5.92 18.77 -16.86
CA ARG A 95 -4.64 19.04 -16.19
C ARG A 95 -4.65 20.38 -15.45
N GLU A 96 -5.26 21.40 -16.05
CA GLU A 96 -5.38 22.72 -15.41
C GLU A 96 -6.17 22.62 -14.11
N LEU A 97 -7.28 21.90 -14.10
CA LEU A 97 -8.10 21.68 -12.91
C LEU A 97 -7.36 20.88 -11.81
N CYS A 98 -6.34 20.11 -12.14
CA CYS A 98 -5.52 19.38 -11.16
C CYS A 98 -4.48 20.25 -10.44
N LYS A 99 -4.16 21.45 -10.92
CA LYS A 99 -3.00 22.24 -10.46
C LYS A 99 -3.03 22.69 -9.00
N THR A 100 -4.21 22.77 -8.40
CA THR A 100 -4.35 23.14 -6.99
C THR A 100 -4.09 21.99 -6.03
N ALA A 101 -4.00 20.75 -6.52
CA ALA A 101 -3.69 19.59 -5.69
C ALA A 101 -2.26 19.67 -5.13
N PRO A 102 -2.05 19.37 -3.84
CA PRO A 102 -0.75 19.48 -3.22
C PRO A 102 0.21 18.41 -3.74
N LYS A 103 1.45 18.80 -4.01
CA LYS A 103 2.53 17.89 -4.45
C LYS A 103 2.96 16.92 -3.35
N GLU A 104 2.76 17.28 -2.11
CA GLU A 104 2.98 16.45 -0.93
C GLU A 104 2.08 16.91 0.22
N PHE A 105 1.70 15.96 1.06
CA PHE A 105 0.90 16.22 2.26
C PHE A 105 1.26 15.24 3.39
N GLU A 106 1.02 15.65 4.62
CA GLU A 106 1.13 14.77 5.78
C GLU A 106 -0.23 14.12 6.07
N MET A 107 -0.22 12.80 6.31
CA MET A 107 -1.33 12.06 6.87
C MET A 107 -1.03 11.76 8.33
N HIS A 108 -1.81 12.39 9.21
CA HIS A 108 -1.59 12.30 10.65
C HIS A 108 -2.14 10.98 11.20
N ALA A 109 -1.32 10.34 12.01
CA ALA A 109 -1.69 9.13 12.73
C ALA A 109 -2.16 9.46 14.15
N ARG A 110 -2.88 8.54 14.79
CA ARG A 110 -3.25 8.64 16.21
C ARG A 110 -2.01 8.76 17.12
N ASN A 111 -0.92 8.11 16.73
CA ASN A 111 0.40 8.34 17.30
C ASN A 111 1.19 9.29 16.36
N PRO A 112 1.47 10.54 16.74
CA PRO A 112 2.16 11.50 15.87
C PRO A 112 3.50 11.01 15.34
N LYS A 113 4.21 10.14 16.06
CA LYS A 113 5.47 9.54 15.63
C LYS A 113 5.32 8.59 14.44
N ARG A 114 4.09 8.16 14.14
CA ARG A 114 3.74 7.27 13.03
C ARG A 114 2.99 7.97 11.90
N SER A 115 2.81 9.30 11.97
CA SER A 115 2.29 10.10 10.86
C SER A 115 3.16 9.93 9.63
N THR A 116 2.56 9.87 8.44
CA THR A 116 3.26 9.60 7.18
C THR A 116 3.22 10.81 6.25
N ILE A 117 4.14 10.89 5.31
CA ILE A 117 4.17 11.94 4.29
C ILE A 117 4.07 11.29 2.91
N PHE A 118 3.09 11.74 2.14
CA PHE A 118 2.88 11.36 0.74
C PHE A 118 3.49 12.41 -0.18
N GLY A 119 4.34 11.99 -1.09
CA GLY A 119 5.01 12.88 -2.06
C GLY A 119 6.53 12.90 -1.94
N GLY A 120 7.18 13.59 -2.87
CA GLY A 120 8.64 13.67 -2.96
C GLY A 120 9.30 12.30 -3.13
N ASN A 121 10.37 12.08 -2.39
CA ASN A 121 11.10 10.80 -2.38
C ASN A 121 10.62 9.82 -1.28
N ARG A 122 9.51 10.09 -0.65
CA ARG A 122 8.96 9.29 0.45
C ARG A 122 8.02 8.22 -0.08
N LEU A 123 8.09 7.04 0.52
CA LEU A 123 7.24 5.90 0.19
C LEU A 123 6.58 5.37 1.46
N VAL A 124 5.26 5.33 1.45
CA VAL A 124 4.39 4.72 2.46
C VAL A 124 3.98 3.34 1.98
N LEU A 125 4.00 2.34 2.84
CA LEU A 125 3.66 0.95 2.54
C LEU A 125 2.44 0.52 3.35
N GLY A 126 1.42 -0.01 2.66
CA GLY A 126 0.19 -0.54 3.24
C GLY A 126 -0.11 -1.97 2.77
N PRO A 127 -0.70 -2.83 3.63
CA PRO A 127 -0.99 -4.23 3.29
C PRO A 127 -2.11 -4.39 2.26
N ALA A 128 -2.56 -5.63 2.04
CA ALA A 128 -3.65 -6.01 1.15
C ALA A 128 -4.92 -5.17 1.38
N TYR A 129 -5.72 -5.02 0.32
CA TYR A 129 -6.97 -4.26 0.32
C TYR A 129 -8.01 -4.94 -0.56
N GLY A 130 -9.18 -5.21 0.02
CA GLY A 130 -10.38 -5.69 -0.68
C GLY A 130 -10.59 -7.20 -0.80
N PRO A 131 -9.71 -8.12 -0.32
CA PRO A 131 -9.92 -9.54 -0.53
C PRO A 131 -11.10 -10.09 0.30
N PRO A 132 -12.05 -10.80 -0.32
CA PRO A 132 -13.18 -11.42 0.40
C PRO A 132 -12.80 -12.69 1.15
N PHE A 133 -11.65 -13.30 0.83
CA PHE A 133 -11.18 -14.54 1.43
C PHE A 133 -9.86 -14.34 2.15
N VAL A 134 -9.61 -15.24 3.09
CA VAL A 134 -8.34 -15.37 3.81
C VAL A 134 -7.78 -16.77 3.62
N TYR A 135 -6.46 -16.90 3.70
CA TYR A 135 -5.76 -18.18 3.66
C TYR A 135 -4.76 -18.26 4.82
N ASP A 136 -4.70 -19.39 5.44
CA ASP A 136 -3.57 -19.82 6.26
C ASP A 136 -3.29 -21.32 6.06
N ARG A 137 -2.05 -21.73 6.29
CA ARG A 137 -1.55 -23.08 6.05
C ARG A 137 -2.39 -24.19 6.73
N LYS A 138 -2.98 -23.91 7.89
CA LYS A 138 -3.75 -24.92 8.64
C LYS A 138 -5.20 -25.02 8.23
N ARG A 139 -5.85 -23.87 8.00
CA ARG A 139 -7.30 -23.82 7.76
C ARG A 139 -7.64 -23.70 6.27
N GLY A 140 -6.61 -23.45 5.43
CA GLY A 140 -6.78 -23.24 4.01
C GLY A 140 -7.55 -21.97 3.66
N ARG A 141 -8.06 -21.90 2.43
CA ARG A 141 -8.86 -20.80 1.91
C ARG A 141 -10.27 -20.81 2.51
N ARG A 142 -10.68 -19.69 3.06
CA ARG A 142 -12.02 -19.51 3.67
C ARG A 142 -12.47 -18.05 3.56
N GLN A 143 -13.74 -17.80 3.80
CA GLN A 143 -14.25 -16.43 3.92
C GLN A 143 -13.59 -15.71 5.09
N GLY A 144 -13.36 -14.40 4.91
CA GLY A 144 -12.82 -13.55 5.96
C GLY A 144 -13.85 -13.31 7.07
N THR A 145 -13.37 -13.20 8.32
CA THR A 145 -14.19 -12.86 9.49
C THR A 145 -13.69 -11.57 10.12
N MET A 146 -14.47 -11.01 11.03
CA MET A 146 -14.02 -9.84 11.80
C MET A 146 -12.82 -10.16 12.71
N GLU A 147 -12.66 -11.40 13.12
CA GLU A 147 -11.45 -11.85 13.83
C GLU A 147 -10.23 -11.80 12.91
N ASP A 148 -10.35 -12.32 11.68
CA ASP A 148 -9.27 -12.22 10.68
C ASP A 148 -8.92 -10.76 10.39
N PHE A 149 -9.92 -9.90 10.25
CA PHE A 149 -9.70 -8.46 10.04
C PHE A 149 -8.87 -7.85 11.17
N ARG A 150 -9.27 -8.09 12.43
CA ARG A 150 -8.54 -7.62 13.63
C ARG A 150 -7.12 -8.15 13.68
N ASN A 151 -6.92 -9.43 13.37
CA ASN A 151 -5.60 -10.06 13.38
C ASN A 151 -4.68 -9.46 12.32
N LEU A 152 -5.17 -9.21 11.10
CA LEU A 152 -4.39 -8.56 10.03
C LEU A 152 -4.04 -7.11 10.38
N VAL A 153 -4.95 -6.36 11.02
CA VAL A 153 -4.66 -5.00 11.52
C VAL A 153 -3.59 -5.04 12.62
N LYS A 154 -3.66 -6.00 13.56
CA LYS A 154 -2.63 -6.18 14.61
C LYS A 154 -1.27 -6.52 14.00
N LEU A 155 -1.23 -7.42 13.03
CA LEU A 155 0.02 -7.74 12.30
C LEU A 155 0.57 -6.50 11.58
N ALA A 156 -0.27 -5.75 10.88
CA ALA A 156 0.14 -4.50 10.24
C ALA A 156 0.66 -3.46 11.24
N HIS A 157 0.06 -3.38 12.44
CA HIS A 157 0.54 -2.51 13.52
C HIS A 157 1.94 -2.91 14.01
N MET A 158 2.18 -4.21 14.22
CA MET A 158 3.43 -4.72 14.77
C MET A 158 4.61 -4.70 13.80
N ILE A 159 4.35 -4.81 12.48
CA ILE A 159 5.39 -4.82 11.46
C ILE A 159 5.95 -3.40 11.26
N PRO A 160 7.23 -3.15 11.55
CA PRO A 160 7.81 -1.81 11.48
C PRO A 160 7.86 -1.26 10.04
N TRP A 161 7.91 -2.14 9.05
CA TRP A 161 8.04 -1.80 7.63
C TRP A 161 6.71 -1.46 6.95
N LEU A 162 5.58 -1.71 7.58
CA LEU A 162 4.27 -1.23 7.16
C LEU A 162 3.98 0.09 7.87
N HIS A 163 3.80 1.16 7.12
CA HIS A 163 3.58 2.51 7.65
C HIS A 163 2.10 2.84 7.79
N HIS A 164 1.25 2.04 7.18
CA HIS A 164 -0.19 2.24 7.03
C HIS A 164 -0.90 0.90 7.23
N THR A 165 -2.07 0.89 7.87
CA THR A 165 -2.83 -0.34 8.09
C THR A 165 -3.81 -0.69 6.96
N SER A 166 -3.80 0.09 5.85
CA SER A 166 -4.75 -0.06 4.75
C SER A 166 -6.20 0.32 5.13
N GLY A 167 -7.18 -0.22 4.44
CA GLY A 167 -8.60 -0.09 4.72
C GLY A 167 -9.22 -1.47 4.89
N THR A 168 -9.90 -2.00 3.86
CA THR A 168 -10.48 -3.34 3.88
C THR A 168 -9.39 -4.42 3.74
N VAL A 169 -8.68 -4.76 4.80
CA VAL A 169 -7.61 -5.78 4.78
C VAL A 169 -8.14 -7.18 4.45
N CYS A 170 -9.38 -7.47 4.79
CA CYS A 170 -10.23 -8.54 4.24
C CYS A 170 -11.68 -8.14 4.44
N GLU A 171 -12.63 -8.78 3.74
CA GLU A 171 -14.05 -8.54 3.96
C GLU A 171 -14.60 -9.47 5.04
N PRO A 172 -15.05 -8.95 6.20
CA PRO A 172 -15.71 -9.78 7.22
C PRO A 172 -17.14 -10.09 6.78
N VAL A 173 -17.45 -11.38 6.60
CA VAL A 173 -18.79 -11.85 6.16
C VAL A 173 -19.68 -12.27 7.33
N ASP A 174 -19.15 -12.27 8.55
CA ASP A 174 -19.85 -12.56 9.80
C ASP A 174 -20.56 -11.33 10.40
N ILE A 175 -20.52 -10.20 9.69
CA ILE A 175 -21.23 -8.96 10.03
C ILE A 175 -22.04 -8.49 8.82
N PRO A 176 -23.29 -7.96 9.00
CA PRO A 176 -24.10 -7.43 7.92
C PRO A 176 -23.35 -6.42 7.04
N VAL A 177 -23.51 -6.52 5.71
CA VAL A 177 -22.74 -5.77 4.71
C VAL A 177 -22.87 -4.27 4.88
N ASN A 178 -24.07 -3.81 5.24
CA ASN A 178 -24.35 -2.38 5.42
C ASN A 178 -23.79 -1.81 6.74
N LYS A 179 -23.43 -2.65 7.72
CA LYS A 179 -22.96 -2.26 9.07
C LYS A 179 -21.47 -2.48 9.29
N ARG A 180 -20.85 -3.41 8.55
CA ARG A 180 -19.47 -3.89 8.82
C ARG A 180 -18.40 -2.81 8.70
N HIS A 181 -18.62 -1.74 7.91
CA HIS A 181 -17.68 -0.64 7.77
C HIS A 181 -17.37 0.04 9.12
N LEU A 182 -18.35 0.11 10.03
CA LEU A 182 -18.16 0.66 11.38
C LEU A 182 -17.17 -0.18 12.19
N ASP A 183 -17.31 -1.51 12.19
CA ASP A 183 -16.41 -2.42 12.90
C ASP A 183 -15.00 -2.41 12.29
N MET A 184 -14.91 -2.30 10.96
CA MET A 184 -13.64 -2.25 10.24
C MET A 184 -12.86 -0.98 10.58
N VAL A 185 -13.50 0.18 10.54
CA VAL A 185 -12.89 1.47 10.90
C VAL A 185 -12.51 1.48 12.39
N TYR A 186 -13.39 0.98 13.27
CA TYR A 186 -13.08 0.84 14.68
C TYR A 186 -11.87 -0.07 14.92
N ALA A 187 -11.73 -1.16 14.16
CA ALA A 187 -10.57 -2.05 14.30
C ALA A 187 -9.25 -1.34 13.96
N HIS A 188 -9.21 -0.51 12.91
CA HIS A 188 -8.03 0.29 12.62
C HIS A 188 -7.71 1.28 13.74
N LEU A 189 -8.73 1.99 14.23
CA LEU A 189 -8.57 2.97 15.31
C LEU A 189 -8.18 2.33 16.63
N LYS A 190 -8.71 1.15 16.97
CA LYS A 190 -8.49 0.49 18.24
C LYS A 190 -7.20 -0.31 18.30
N TYR A 191 -6.97 -1.14 17.29
CA TYR A 191 -5.85 -2.11 17.29
C TYR A 191 -4.58 -1.59 16.63
N SER A 192 -4.61 -0.34 16.10
CA SER A 192 -3.43 0.34 15.57
C SER A 192 -3.44 1.82 15.93
N ASP A 193 -2.27 2.43 15.93
CA ASP A 193 -2.06 3.86 16.05
C ASP A 193 -1.40 4.46 14.79
N LYS A 194 -1.37 3.67 13.69
CA LYS A 194 -0.89 4.05 12.35
C LYS A 194 -2.01 4.69 11.51
N PRO A 195 -1.67 5.39 10.40
CA PRO A 195 -2.64 5.85 9.41
C PRO A 195 -3.46 4.70 8.81
N PHE A 196 -4.68 5.00 8.35
CA PHE A 196 -5.61 4.02 7.80
C PHE A 196 -6.53 4.64 6.75
N MET A 197 -7.27 3.80 6.02
CA MET A 197 -8.32 4.22 5.09
C MET A 197 -9.71 3.94 5.66
N GLY A 198 -10.66 4.80 5.33
CA GLY A 198 -12.07 4.60 5.61
C GLY A 198 -12.82 3.91 4.48
N ALA A 199 -14.12 3.73 4.68
CA ALA A 199 -15.02 3.10 3.74
C ALA A 199 -15.33 4.02 2.55
N VAL A 200 -15.58 3.42 1.38
CA VAL A 200 -15.91 4.13 0.14
C VAL A 200 -17.08 3.48 -0.61
N THR A 201 -17.66 2.42 -0.06
CA THR A 201 -18.70 1.61 -0.72
C THR A 201 -20.09 2.24 -0.70
N ALA A 202 -20.23 3.40 -0.10
CA ALA A 202 -21.36 4.32 -0.20
C ALA A 202 -20.94 5.68 0.36
N PRO A 203 -21.53 6.82 -0.07
CA PRO A 203 -21.24 8.14 0.49
C PRO A 203 -21.44 8.20 2.01
N GLU A 204 -22.51 7.62 2.51
CA GLU A 204 -22.87 7.59 3.93
C GLU A 204 -21.83 6.81 4.76
N ARG A 205 -21.25 5.74 4.20
CA ARG A 205 -20.20 4.98 4.87
C ARG A 205 -18.88 5.73 4.91
N ALA A 206 -18.60 6.56 3.91
CA ALA A 206 -17.49 7.50 3.93
C ALA A 206 -17.67 8.56 5.03
N GLU A 207 -18.88 9.15 5.14
CA GLU A 207 -19.25 10.11 6.17
C GLU A 207 -19.16 9.51 7.58
N ASP A 208 -19.62 8.28 7.78
CA ASP A 208 -19.48 7.55 9.04
C ASP A 208 -17.99 7.34 9.42
N SER A 209 -17.16 6.96 8.44
CA SER A 209 -15.72 6.81 8.65
C SER A 209 -15.04 8.12 9.05
N ILE A 210 -15.42 9.23 8.42
CA ILE A 210 -14.95 10.58 8.74
C ILE A 210 -15.43 11.00 10.13
N THR A 211 -16.68 10.68 10.50
CA THR A 211 -17.22 10.96 11.83
C THR A 211 -16.46 10.19 12.92
N MET A 212 -16.15 8.92 12.70
CA MET A 212 -15.33 8.13 13.63
C MET A 212 -13.90 8.69 13.76
N ALA A 213 -13.31 9.15 12.66
CA ALA A 213 -12.02 9.84 12.71
C ALA A 213 -12.13 11.16 13.50
N ARG A 214 -13.24 11.91 13.33
CA ARG A 214 -13.51 13.16 14.05
C ARG A 214 -13.63 12.95 15.56
N ILE A 215 -14.27 11.90 16.00
CA ILE A 215 -14.33 11.52 17.44
C ILE A 215 -12.92 11.33 18.02
N VAL A 216 -12.00 10.74 17.24
CA VAL A 216 -10.64 10.44 17.71
C VAL A 216 -9.70 11.65 17.65
N PHE A 217 -9.78 12.45 16.59
CA PHE A 217 -8.82 13.54 16.34
C PHE A 217 -9.35 14.91 16.75
N GLY A 218 -10.66 15.06 16.92
CA GLY A 218 -11.34 16.34 17.17
C GLY A 218 -11.66 17.11 15.88
N ASP A 219 -12.75 17.90 15.92
CA ASP A 219 -13.26 18.66 14.78
C ASP A 219 -12.23 19.63 14.19
N GLU A 220 -11.64 20.45 15.05
CA GLU A 220 -10.71 21.50 14.66
C GLU A 220 -9.45 20.95 14.01
N PHE A 221 -8.94 19.83 14.54
CA PHE A 221 -7.77 19.17 13.99
C PHE A 221 -8.07 18.53 12.62
N LEU A 222 -9.20 17.84 12.49
CA LEU A 222 -9.60 17.16 11.25
C LEU A 222 -9.88 18.17 10.13
N GLU A 223 -10.47 19.34 10.43
CA GLU A 223 -10.75 20.38 9.43
C GLU A 223 -9.46 20.89 8.75
N SER A 224 -8.35 20.92 9.49
CA SER A 224 -7.07 21.46 9.03
C SER A 224 -6.08 20.41 8.56
N ASN A 225 -6.30 19.13 8.88
CA ASN A 225 -5.32 18.07 8.68
C ASN A 225 -5.94 16.82 8.04
N CYS A 226 -5.16 16.12 7.21
CA CYS A 226 -5.52 14.82 6.69
C CYS A 226 -5.22 13.74 7.73
N VAL A 227 -6.25 13.02 8.19
CA VAL A 227 -6.14 11.93 9.19
C VAL A 227 -6.67 10.59 8.67
N ILE A 228 -7.47 10.63 7.60
CA ILE A 228 -8.07 9.46 6.94
C ILE A 228 -8.07 9.67 5.43
N GLN A 229 -8.10 8.61 4.66
CA GLN A 229 -8.22 8.70 3.20
C GLN A 229 -9.13 7.61 2.64
N GLY A 230 -9.73 7.88 1.48
CA GLY A 230 -10.55 6.93 0.73
C GLY A 230 -9.86 6.47 -0.55
N ASN A 231 -9.93 5.18 -0.88
CA ASN A 231 -9.47 4.67 -2.17
C ASN A 231 -10.64 4.65 -3.15
N ILE A 232 -10.64 5.58 -4.08
CA ILE A 232 -11.71 5.77 -5.06
C ILE A 232 -11.36 5.00 -6.34
N ASN A 233 -12.06 3.91 -6.58
CA ASN A 233 -11.95 3.16 -7.82
C ASN A 233 -12.74 3.86 -8.93
N VAL A 234 -12.16 3.92 -10.13
CA VAL A 234 -12.89 4.34 -11.33
C VAL A 234 -13.58 3.12 -11.92
N ASN A 235 -14.80 3.27 -12.38
CA ASN A 235 -15.53 2.23 -13.11
C ASN A 235 -15.03 2.21 -14.56
N SER A 236 -13.79 1.77 -14.74
CA SER A 236 -13.18 1.71 -16.08
C SER A 236 -13.93 0.75 -17.00
N PRO A 237 -14.16 1.11 -18.28
CA PRO A 237 -13.60 2.27 -18.97
C PRO A 237 -14.45 3.54 -18.83
N LEU A 238 -13.82 4.65 -18.41
CA LEU A 238 -14.31 6.02 -18.54
C LEU A 238 -15.67 6.31 -17.86
N VAL A 239 -15.89 5.76 -16.66
CA VAL A 239 -17.11 6.01 -15.88
C VAL A 239 -16.78 6.24 -14.40
N TYR A 240 -17.48 7.19 -13.80
CA TYR A 240 -17.64 7.32 -12.35
C TYR A 240 -19.11 7.10 -11.97
N ASP A 241 -19.40 6.15 -11.11
CA ASP A 241 -20.72 6.00 -10.52
C ASP A 241 -20.90 6.95 -9.30
N ASN A 242 -22.14 7.11 -8.86
CA ASN A 242 -22.47 7.98 -7.72
C ASN A 242 -21.95 7.42 -6.38
N THR A 243 -21.64 6.15 -6.28
CA THR A 243 -21.03 5.55 -5.10
C THR A 243 -19.61 6.07 -4.93
N MET A 244 -18.78 5.92 -5.95
CA MET A 244 -17.37 6.33 -5.90
C MET A 244 -17.22 7.85 -5.95
N SER A 245 -17.96 8.56 -6.81
CA SER A 245 -17.94 10.03 -6.84
C SER A 245 -18.51 10.66 -5.57
N GLY A 246 -19.53 10.05 -4.97
CA GLY A 246 -20.11 10.48 -3.69
C GLY A 246 -19.14 10.31 -2.53
N ALA A 247 -18.47 9.16 -2.43
CA ALA A 247 -17.42 8.94 -1.43
C ALA A 247 -16.24 9.92 -1.61
N LEU A 248 -15.77 10.13 -2.86
CA LEU A 248 -14.75 11.13 -3.18
C LEU A 248 -15.16 12.51 -2.63
N LYS A 249 -16.40 12.94 -2.93
CA LYS A 249 -16.93 14.23 -2.49
C LYS A 249 -16.98 14.35 -0.96
N ALA A 250 -17.35 13.27 -0.25
CA ALA A 250 -17.38 13.24 1.21
C ALA A 250 -15.98 13.50 1.80
N TYR A 251 -14.96 12.74 1.34
CA TYR A 251 -13.58 12.94 1.80
C TYR A 251 -13.04 14.33 1.44
N ALA A 252 -13.22 14.78 0.20
CA ALA A 252 -12.74 16.07 -0.25
C ALA A 252 -13.34 17.24 0.55
N ARG A 253 -14.66 17.23 0.81
CA ARG A 253 -15.33 18.24 1.65
C ARG A 253 -14.78 18.31 3.05
N ALA A 254 -14.50 17.16 3.63
CA ALA A 254 -13.94 17.06 4.98
C ALA A 254 -12.43 17.33 5.03
N ASN A 255 -11.79 17.78 3.93
CA ASN A 255 -10.34 17.98 3.82
C ASN A 255 -9.54 16.69 4.05
N GLN A 256 -10.11 15.55 3.70
CA GLN A 256 -9.44 14.26 3.85
C GLN A 256 -8.92 13.74 2.52
N GLY A 257 -7.93 12.83 2.59
CA GLY A 257 -7.23 12.38 1.40
C GLY A 257 -8.06 11.47 0.49
N VAL A 258 -7.85 11.54 -0.82
CA VAL A 258 -8.39 10.60 -1.78
C VAL A 258 -7.28 9.99 -2.63
N VAL A 259 -7.39 8.69 -2.90
CA VAL A 259 -6.53 7.97 -3.84
C VAL A 259 -7.39 7.60 -5.05
N ILE A 260 -7.15 8.25 -6.18
CA ILE A 260 -7.92 7.98 -7.41
C ILE A 260 -7.27 6.82 -8.14
N THR A 261 -7.95 5.68 -8.20
CA THR A 261 -7.37 4.43 -8.70
C THR A 261 -8.23 3.81 -9.80
N PRO A 262 -7.93 4.05 -11.08
CA PRO A 262 -8.50 3.25 -12.15
C PRO A 262 -8.09 1.78 -11.99
N PHE A 263 -9.06 0.87 -12.01
CA PHE A 263 -8.82 -0.56 -12.11
C PHE A 263 -8.98 -0.98 -13.55
N ILE A 264 -7.88 -1.31 -14.23
CA ILE A 264 -7.87 -1.58 -15.67
C ILE A 264 -7.20 -2.92 -15.95
N LEU A 265 -7.95 -3.82 -16.56
CA LEU A 265 -7.45 -5.03 -17.20
C LEU A 265 -7.29 -4.76 -18.70
N GLY A 266 -6.05 -4.66 -19.16
CA GLY A 266 -5.72 -4.40 -20.56
C GLY A 266 -6.31 -5.48 -21.49
N GLY A 267 -7.09 -5.06 -22.48
CA GLY A 267 -7.84 -5.93 -23.38
C GLY A 267 -9.31 -6.15 -23.02
N ALA A 268 -9.71 -5.84 -21.77
CA ALA A 268 -11.12 -5.90 -21.35
C ALA A 268 -11.66 -4.51 -20.97
N MET A 269 -10.90 -3.75 -20.19
CA MET A 269 -11.33 -2.46 -19.64
C MET A 269 -10.56 -1.28 -20.28
N SER A 270 -9.68 -1.57 -21.20
CA SER A 270 -8.97 -0.63 -22.08
C SER A 270 -8.59 -1.36 -23.36
N PRO A 271 -8.08 -0.64 -24.40
CA PRO A 271 -7.36 -1.31 -25.49
C PRO A 271 -6.26 -2.22 -24.94
N VAL A 272 -5.93 -3.28 -25.68
CA VAL A 272 -4.97 -4.32 -25.22
C VAL A 272 -3.52 -3.81 -25.14
N THR A 273 -3.20 -2.73 -25.83
CA THR A 273 -1.85 -2.15 -25.87
C THR A 273 -1.60 -1.25 -24.65
N MET A 274 -0.45 -1.42 -24.02
CA MET A 274 -0.12 -0.67 -22.79
C MET A 274 -0.07 0.85 -22.96
N PRO A 275 0.48 1.44 -24.05
CA PRO A 275 0.43 2.90 -24.21
C PRO A 275 -0.99 3.48 -24.22
N ALA A 276 -1.94 2.81 -24.89
CA ALA A 276 -3.35 3.23 -24.89
C ALA A 276 -3.99 3.07 -23.52
N ALA A 277 -3.72 1.97 -22.81
CA ALA A 277 -4.21 1.74 -21.46
C ALA A 277 -3.64 2.76 -20.45
N VAL A 278 -2.37 3.13 -20.57
CA VAL A 278 -1.74 4.19 -19.76
C VAL A 278 -2.38 5.55 -20.03
N ALA A 279 -2.66 5.91 -21.29
CA ALA A 279 -3.33 7.16 -21.64
C ALA A 279 -4.77 7.20 -21.07
N GLN A 280 -5.51 6.10 -21.14
CA GLN A 280 -6.84 6.01 -20.53
C GLN A 280 -6.78 6.13 -19.00
N ALA A 281 -5.87 5.41 -18.34
CA ALA A 281 -5.67 5.52 -16.89
C ALA A 281 -5.32 6.95 -16.47
N HIS A 282 -4.48 7.64 -17.26
CA HIS A 282 -4.14 9.04 -17.04
C HIS A 282 -5.37 9.95 -17.15
N ALA A 283 -6.18 9.77 -18.19
CA ALA A 283 -7.41 10.52 -18.41
C ALA A 283 -8.40 10.33 -17.23
N GLU A 284 -8.66 9.09 -16.85
CA GLU A 284 -9.58 8.77 -15.76
C GLU A 284 -9.09 9.35 -14.41
N THR A 285 -7.79 9.21 -14.11
CA THR A 285 -7.22 9.73 -12.85
C THR A 285 -7.28 11.26 -12.80
N MET A 286 -6.94 11.95 -13.89
CA MET A 286 -7.02 13.41 -13.94
C MET A 286 -8.42 13.93 -13.62
N VAL A 287 -9.47 13.27 -14.14
CA VAL A 287 -10.85 13.71 -13.90
C VAL A 287 -11.24 13.54 -12.43
N GLY A 288 -10.84 12.45 -11.77
CA GLY A 288 -11.08 12.28 -10.33
C GLY A 288 -10.34 13.29 -9.47
N VAL A 289 -9.07 13.58 -9.81
CA VAL A 289 -8.31 14.65 -9.13
C VAL A 289 -8.97 16.01 -9.38
N ALA A 290 -9.38 16.30 -10.61
CA ALA A 290 -10.08 17.55 -10.95
C ALA A 290 -11.37 17.72 -10.14
N LEU A 291 -12.19 16.66 -10.01
CA LEU A 291 -13.40 16.71 -9.16
C LEU A 291 -13.02 17.01 -7.71
N THR A 292 -11.99 16.39 -7.18
CA THR A 292 -11.50 16.64 -5.81
C THR A 292 -11.18 18.13 -5.63
N GLN A 293 -10.50 18.75 -6.59
CA GLN A 293 -10.11 20.16 -6.54
C GLN A 293 -11.28 21.11 -6.77
N LEU A 294 -12.28 20.73 -7.55
CA LEU A 294 -13.52 21.51 -7.72
C LEU A 294 -14.38 21.52 -6.45
N ILE A 295 -14.34 20.43 -5.67
CA ILE A 295 -15.00 20.37 -4.35
C ILE A 295 -14.25 21.22 -3.32
N ARG A 296 -12.93 21.04 -3.23
CA ARG A 296 -12.09 21.79 -2.28
C ARG A 296 -10.69 22.00 -2.88
N PRO A 297 -10.40 23.21 -3.37
CA PRO A 297 -9.05 23.53 -3.84
C PRO A 297 -8.00 23.27 -2.75
N GLY A 298 -6.93 22.56 -3.09
CA GLY A 298 -5.87 22.17 -2.15
C GLY A 298 -6.14 20.89 -1.37
N ALA A 299 -7.27 20.22 -1.56
CA ALA A 299 -7.53 18.92 -0.93
C ALA A 299 -6.52 17.86 -1.40
N SER A 300 -6.09 17.01 -0.46
CA SER A 300 -5.07 15.98 -0.69
C SER A 300 -5.57 14.92 -1.66
N ALA A 301 -4.85 14.74 -2.76
CA ALA A 301 -5.15 13.75 -3.79
C ALA A 301 -3.88 12.96 -4.17
N VAL A 302 -4.04 11.67 -4.37
CA VAL A 302 -2.98 10.75 -4.81
C VAL A 302 -3.37 10.19 -6.18
N TYR A 303 -2.46 10.31 -7.13
CA TYR A 303 -2.57 9.71 -8.46
C TYR A 303 -2.40 8.20 -8.33
N GLY A 304 -3.47 7.43 -8.48
CA GLY A 304 -3.47 5.98 -8.33
C GLY A 304 -3.34 5.24 -9.66
N ASN A 305 -2.85 4.02 -9.58
CA ASN A 305 -2.78 3.09 -10.69
C ASN A 305 -3.05 1.66 -10.21
N PHE A 306 -3.93 0.96 -10.93
CA PHE A 306 -4.08 -0.49 -10.89
C PHE A 306 -4.30 -0.98 -12.33
N LEU A 307 -3.28 -0.83 -13.17
CA LEU A 307 -3.26 -1.28 -14.55
C LEU A 307 -2.45 -2.58 -14.64
N THR A 308 -3.09 -3.64 -15.09
CA THR A 308 -2.44 -4.92 -15.37
C THR A 308 -3.01 -5.54 -16.65
N THR A 309 -2.47 -6.67 -17.03
CA THR A 309 -2.94 -7.46 -18.18
C THR A 309 -3.90 -8.56 -17.75
N MET A 310 -4.54 -9.16 -18.72
CA MET A 310 -5.43 -10.29 -18.54
C MET A 310 -4.90 -11.48 -19.35
N ASP A 311 -4.94 -12.66 -18.77
CA ASP A 311 -4.77 -13.87 -19.56
C ASP A 311 -5.97 -14.04 -20.48
N LEU A 312 -5.72 -13.91 -21.79
CA LEU A 312 -6.79 -13.95 -22.81
C LEU A 312 -7.49 -15.31 -22.94
N LYS A 313 -6.97 -16.37 -22.29
CA LYS A 313 -7.59 -17.70 -22.28
C LYS A 313 -8.56 -17.88 -21.11
N SER A 314 -8.14 -17.46 -19.90
CA SER A 314 -8.92 -17.63 -18.68
C SER A 314 -9.75 -16.41 -18.32
N GLY A 315 -9.42 -15.23 -18.84
CA GLY A 315 -10.00 -13.96 -18.44
C GLY A 315 -9.52 -13.46 -17.07
N ALA A 316 -8.58 -14.15 -16.44
CA ALA A 316 -8.06 -13.78 -15.12
C ALA A 316 -6.97 -12.71 -15.22
N PRO A 317 -6.86 -11.80 -14.22
CA PRO A 317 -5.76 -10.83 -14.17
C PRO A 317 -4.41 -11.54 -14.01
N THR A 318 -3.38 -11.02 -14.68
CA THR A 318 -2.00 -11.50 -14.60
C THR A 318 -1.14 -10.47 -13.87
N PHE A 319 -0.13 -10.94 -13.15
CA PHE A 319 0.77 -10.08 -12.36
C PHE A 319 2.23 -10.45 -12.58
N GLY A 320 3.14 -9.54 -12.27
CA GLY A 320 4.57 -9.74 -12.49
C GLY A 320 4.95 -9.90 -13.97
N THR A 321 4.11 -9.41 -14.89
CA THR A 321 4.37 -9.49 -16.33
C THR A 321 5.16 -8.28 -16.82
N PRO A 322 5.92 -8.39 -17.93
CA PRO A 322 6.66 -7.27 -18.50
C PRO A 322 5.74 -6.07 -18.81
N GLU A 323 4.54 -6.32 -19.32
CA GLU A 323 3.58 -5.27 -19.69
C GLU A 323 3.14 -4.47 -18.47
N SER A 324 2.79 -5.14 -17.36
CA SER A 324 2.39 -4.46 -16.12
C SER A 324 3.55 -3.70 -15.48
N THR A 325 4.78 -4.22 -15.61
CA THR A 325 6.01 -3.55 -15.20
C THR A 325 6.21 -2.26 -15.99
N LEU A 326 6.19 -2.32 -17.32
CA LEU A 326 6.37 -1.15 -18.20
C LEU A 326 5.26 -0.12 -17.97
N ALA A 327 4.00 -0.56 -17.82
CA ALA A 327 2.88 0.32 -17.51
C ALA A 327 3.08 1.04 -16.17
N THR A 328 3.52 0.34 -15.13
CA THR A 328 3.77 0.95 -13.81
C THR A 328 4.86 2.02 -13.86
N LEU A 329 5.95 1.79 -14.60
CA LEU A 329 7.02 2.77 -14.80
C LEU A 329 6.51 4.00 -15.56
N ALA A 330 5.77 3.79 -16.66
CA ALA A 330 5.19 4.87 -17.47
C ALA A 330 4.19 5.71 -16.66
N VAL A 331 3.26 5.06 -15.92
CA VAL A 331 2.28 5.76 -15.07
C VAL A 331 2.97 6.56 -13.97
N GLY A 332 4.06 6.03 -13.38
CA GLY A 332 4.88 6.76 -12.41
C GLY A 332 5.48 8.05 -12.99
N GLN A 333 5.94 8.03 -14.24
CA GLN A 333 6.40 9.25 -14.95
C GLN A 333 5.25 10.24 -15.18
N MET A 334 4.07 9.76 -15.60
CA MET A 334 2.89 10.61 -15.80
C MET A 334 2.45 11.29 -14.49
N ALA A 335 2.47 10.57 -13.37
CA ALA A 335 2.13 11.13 -12.07
C ALA A 335 3.13 12.23 -11.63
N ARG A 336 4.45 11.98 -11.79
CA ARG A 336 5.48 12.98 -11.50
C ARG A 336 5.36 14.20 -12.40
N ARG A 337 5.03 14.01 -13.69
CA ARG A 337 4.81 15.07 -14.64
C ARG A 337 3.62 15.95 -14.25
N LEU A 338 2.56 15.36 -13.71
CA LEU A 338 1.42 16.10 -13.16
C LEU A 338 1.71 16.72 -11.79
N GLY A 339 2.83 16.34 -11.16
CA GLY A 339 3.26 16.86 -9.86
C GLY A 339 2.47 16.31 -8.68
N LEU A 340 1.92 15.11 -8.78
CA LEU A 340 1.11 14.48 -7.73
C LEU A 340 1.83 13.32 -7.05
N PRO A 341 1.54 13.03 -5.77
CA PRO A 341 1.93 11.79 -5.14
C PRO A 341 1.38 10.60 -5.93
N PHE A 342 2.20 9.58 -6.11
CA PHE A 342 1.87 8.41 -6.92
C PHE A 342 1.58 7.18 -6.05
N ARG A 343 0.45 6.51 -6.32
CA ARG A 343 0.11 5.21 -5.75
C ARG A 343 0.26 4.11 -6.79
N ALA A 344 1.03 3.09 -6.47
CA ALA A 344 1.10 1.82 -7.19
C ALA A 344 0.68 0.65 -6.29
N GLY A 345 0.53 -0.51 -6.86
CA GLY A 345 0.46 -1.75 -6.09
C GLY A 345 1.81 -2.45 -6.01
N GLY A 346 1.95 -3.34 -5.04
CA GLY A 346 3.15 -4.16 -4.90
C GLY A 346 2.82 -5.55 -4.39
N HIS A 347 3.76 -6.47 -4.44
CA HIS A 347 3.62 -7.88 -4.03
C HIS A 347 2.37 -8.58 -4.59
N TYR A 348 1.93 -8.19 -5.80
CA TYR A 348 0.83 -8.83 -6.50
C TYR A 348 1.18 -10.23 -6.98
N THR A 349 0.22 -11.15 -6.91
CA THR A 349 0.34 -12.48 -7.52
C THR A 349 -1.02 -13.07 -7.87
N ALA A 350 -1.05 -13.87 -8.93
CA ALA A 350 -2.18 -14.72 -9.29
C ALA A 350 -2.13 -16.11 -8.61
N SER A 351 -1.01 -16.46 -7.94
CA SER A 351 -0.90 -17.74 -7.24
C SER A 351 -1.92 -17.86 -6.10
N LYS A 352 -2.42 -19.09 -5.88
CA LYS A 352 -3.43 -19.44 -4.89
C LYS A 352 -2.82 -19.78 -3.53
N VAL A 353 -1.51 -20.03 -3.51
CA VAL A 353 -0.74 -20.44 -2.33
C VAL A 353 0.59 -19.68 -2.31
N THR A 354 1.29 -19.74 -1.19
CA THR A 354 2.56 -19.04 -0.97
C THR A 354 3.74 -19.87 -1.54
N ASP A 355 3.80 -19.98 -2.86
CA ASP A 355 4.79 -20.78 -3.60
C ASP A 355 5.82 -19.92 -4.35
N ALA A 356 6.63 -20.56 -5.21
CA ALA A 356 7.63 -19.87 -6.02
C ALA A 356 7.01 -18.83 -6.96
N GLN A 357 5.85 -19.14 -7.57
CA GLN A 357 5.12 -18.19 -8.42
C GLN A 357 4.70 -16.96 -7.60
N ALA A 358 4.12 -17.18 -6.43
CA ALA A 358 3.70 -16.08 -5.56
C ALA A 358 4.84 -15.12 -5.24
N MET A 359 6.02 -15.66 -4.90
CA MET A 359 7.15 -14.82 -4.49
C MET A 359 7.83 -14.14 -5.66
N GLN A 360 7.89 -14.79 -6.84
CA GLN A 360 8.44 -14.18 -8.05
C GLN A 360 7.54 -13.05 -8.56
N GLU A 361 6.26 -13.31 -8.80
CA GLU A 361 5.31 -12.29 -9.27
C GLU A 361 5.25 -11.09 -8.30
N SER A 362 5.35 -11.35 -7.00
CA SER A 362 5.45 -10.31 -5.97
C SER A 362 6.70 -9.46 -6.13
N ALA A 363 7.85 -10.05 -6.39
CA ALA A 363 9.08 -9.30 -6.61
C ALA A 363 8.98 -8.47 -7.90
N ASP A 364 8.46 -9.07 -8.98
CA ASP A 364 8.35 -8.46 -10.31
C ASP A 364 7.29 -7.34 -10.36
N SER A 365 6.40 -7.26 -9.38
CA SER A 365 5.48 -6.12 -9.22
C SER A 365 5.97 -5.08 -8.21
N MET A 366 6.62 -5.49 -7.12
CA MET A 366 7.08 -4.56 -6.08
C MET A 366 8.26 -3.70 -6.53
N PHE A 367 9.29 -4.29 -7.17
CA PHE A 367 10.45 -3.54 -7.61
C PHE A 367 10.11 -2.47 -8.65
N PRO A 368 9.31 -2.74 -9.70
CA PRO A 368 8.85 -1.69 -10.60
C PRO A 368 8.09 -0.56 -9.89
N ALA A 369 7.19 -0.87 -8.98
CA ALA A 369 6.47 0.15 -8.21
C ALA A 369 7.42 1.05 -7.39
N PHE A 370 8.42 0.46 -6.76
CA PHE A 370 9.46 1.18 -6.04
C PHE A 370 10.29 2.07 -6.97
N LEU A 371 10.76 1.53 -8.10
CA LEU A 371 11.58 2.25 -9.09
C LEU A 371 10.77 3.29 -9.86
N ALA A 372 9.46 3.08 -10.06
CA ALA A 372 8.56 4.05 -10.67
C ALA A 372 8.37 5.33 -9.82
N GLY A 373 8.90 5.37 -8.62
CA GLY A 373 8.79 6.54 -7.75
C GLY A 373 7.49 6.57 -6.94
N ALA A 374 6.84 5.44 -6.69
CA ALA A 374 5.63 5.42 -5.90
C ALA A 374 5.83 6.06 -4.51
N ASN A 375 4.84 6.86 -4.09
CA ASN A 375 4.76 7.46 -2.76
C ASN A 375 3.86 6.66 -1.83
N PHE A 376 2.98 5.84 -2.40
CA PHE A 376 2.17 4.88 -1.69
C PHE A 376 2.17 3.56 -2.45
N ILE A 377 2.68 2.49 -1.85
CA ILE A 377 2.49 1.14 -2.37
C ILE A 377 1.44 0.46 -1.51
N HIS A 378 0.25 0.31 -2.08
CA HIS A 378 -0.85 -0.45 -1.54
C HIS A 378 -0.70 -1.92 -1.94
N GLN A 379 -1.29 -2.84 -1.20
CA GLN A 379 -1.10 -4.29 -1.37
C GLN A 379 0.37 -4.73 -1.24
N ALA A 380 1.10 -4.06 -0.35
CA ALA A 380 2.51 -4.37 -0.10
C ALA A 380 2.73 -5.68 0.70
N ALA A 381 1.67 -6.29 1.25
CA ALA A 381 1.76 -7.55 1.99
C ALA A 381 0.45 -8.35 1.93
N GLY A 382 0.56 -9.66 1.75
CA GLY A 382 -0.52 -10.62 1.92
C GLY A 382 -1.36 -10.96 0.69
N TRP A 383 -1.12 -10.36 -0.47
CA TRP A 383 -1.93 -10.56 -1.67
C TRP A 383 -1.76 -11.94 -2.30
N LEU A 384 -2.85 -12.65 -2.56
CA LEU A 384 -2.92 -13.93 -3.26
C LEU A 384 -4.13 -13.96 -4.21
N GLU A 385 -4.17 -14.94 -5.11
CA GLU A 385 -5.29 -15.28 -6.00
C GLU A 385 -5.84 -14.06 -6.77
N GLY A 386 -4.94 -13.21 -7.29
CA GLY A 386 -5.37 -12.02 -8.05
C GLY A 386 -6.16 -10.99 -7.24
N GLY A 387 -6.05 -11.01 -5.91
CA GLY A 387 -6.74 -10.10 -5.00
C GLY A 387 -7.97 -10.66 -4.33
N LEU A 388 -8.31 -11.90 -4.59
CA LEU A 388 -9.43 -12.56 -3.93
C LEU A 388 -9.08 -13.06 -2.53
N VAL A 389 -7.78 -13.25 -2.21
CA VAL A 389 -7.33 -13.83 -0.95
C VAL A 389 -6.24 -12.97 -0.32
N VAL A 390 -6.29 -12.80 1.01
CA VAL A 390 -5.16 -12.38 1.83
C VAL A 390 -4.61 -13.60 2.59
N GLY A 391 -3.31 -13.88 2.42
CA GLY A 391 -2.63 -15.00 3.08
C GLY A 391 -1.85 -14.52 4.31
N TYR A 392 -2.01 -15.21 5.45
CA TYR A 392 -1.27 -14.89 6.67
C TYR A 392 0.23 -15.10 6.52
N GLU A 393 0.64 -16.26 5.97
CA GLU A 393 2.05 -16.57 5.71
C GLU A 393 2.63 -15.63 4.66
N LYS A 394 1.86 -15.38 3.58
CA LYS A 394 2.21 -14.42 2.54
C LYS A 394 2.41 -13.02 3.10
N PHE A 395 1.57 -12.62 4.06
CA PHE A 395 1.67 -11.32 4.74
C PHE A 395 3.02 -11.15 5.46
N ILE A 396 3.50 -12.20 6.13
CA ILE A 396 4.79 -12.19 6.83
C ILE A 396 5.96 -12.23 5.86
N LEU A 397 5.91 -13.09 4.84
CA LEU A 397 6.98 -13.20 3.84
C LEU A 397 7.17 -11.89 3.06
N ASP A 398 6.06 -11.29 2.64
CA ASP A 398 6.09 -9.98 1.98
C ASP A 398 6.66 -8.91 2.91
N SER A 399 6.20 -8.89 4.17
CA SER A 399 6.64 -7.90 5.15
C SER A 399 8.13 -7.96 5.45
N ASP A 400 8.73 -9.16 5.49
CA ASP A 400 10.17 -9.32 5.63
C ASP A 400 10.93 -8.70 4.44
N ARG A 401 10.40 -8.87 3.21
CA ARG A 401 10.94 -8.23 2.00
C ARG A 401 10.84 -6.70 2.04
N LEU A 402 9.83 -6.14 2.70
CA LEU A 402 9.74 -4.68 2.87
C LEU A 402 10.94 -4.13 3.66
N GLY A 403 11.46 -4.87 4.63
CA GLY A 403 12.69 -4.51 5.33
C GLY A 403 13.91 -4.45 4.39
N MET A 404 14.02 -5.40 3.44
CA MET A 404 15.04 -5.35 2.40
C MET A 404 14.86 -4.11 1.50
N LEU A 405 13.62 -3.77 1.16
CA LEU A 405 13.31 -2.61 0.33
C LEU A 405 13.71 -1.30 1.03
N HIS A 406 13.50 -1.20 2.34
CA HIS A 406 13.99 -0.08 3.15
C HIS A 406 15.51 0.05 3.04
N ARG A 407 16.24 -1.05 3.23
CA ARG A 407 17.69 -1.06 3.11
C ARG A 407 18.18 -0.67 1.71
N MET A 408 17.49 -1.14 0.67
CA MET A 408 17.79 -0.76 -0.72
C MET A 408 17.50 0.72 -0.97
N GLY A 409 16.41 1.25 -0.40
CA GLY A 409 16.03 2.66 -0.51
C GLY A 409 17.06 3.63 0.08
N ASP A 410 17.80 3.20 1.10
CA ASP A 410 18.89 3.97 1.70
C ASP A 410 20.08 4.18 0.74
N GLY A 411 20.17 3.37 -0.32
CA GLY A 411 21.30 3.40 -1.25
C GLY A 411 22.59 2.90 -0.61
N MET A 412 23.71 3.26 -1.22
CA MET A 412 25.04 2.89 -0.77
C MET A 412 25.74 4.09 -0.15
N ALA A 413 26.03 4.03 1.14
CA ALA A 413 26.83 5.04 1.81
C ALA A 413 28.30 4.95 1.35
N ILE A 414 28.90 6.07 0.96
CA ILE A 414 30.31 6.17 0.58
C ILE A 414 31.02 7.06 1.59
N ASN A 415 31.80 6.45 2.47
CA ASN A 415 32.62 7.12 3.49
C ASN A 415 33.81 6.26 3.86
N GLU A 416 34.68 6.74 4.76
CA GLU A 416 35.91 6.05 5.16
C GLU A 416 35.65 4.64 5.71
N ASN A 417 34.67 4.49 6.60
CA ASN A 417 34.31 3.18 7.14
C ASN A 417 33.78 2.24 6.05
N SER A 418 32.83 2.71 5.23
CA SER A 418 32.21 1.86 4.19
C SER A 418 33.18 1.45 3.06
N LEU A 419 34.24 2.22 2.85
CA LEU A 419 35.33 1.91 1.92
C LEU A 419 36.36 0.95 2.53
N GLY A 420 36.34 0.72 3.86
CA GLY A 420 37.13 -0.28 4.55
C GLY A 420 38.64 -0.08 4.49
N PHE A 421 39.13 1.18 4.47
CA PHE A 421 40.56 1.46 4.36
C PHE A 421 41.39 0.76 5.44
N SER A 422 40.94 0.75 6.69
CA SER A 422 41.62 0.07 7.80
C SER A 422 41.76 -1.42 7.57
N ALA A 423 40.69 -2.06 7.10
CA ALA A 423 40.69 -3.51 6.82
C ALA A 423 41.72 -3.90 5.77
N TYR A 424 41.90 -3.09 4.73
CA TYR A 424 42.92 -3.33 3.69
C TYR A 424 44.35 -3.13 4.23
N MET A 425 44.54 -2.31 5.25
CA MET A 425 45.84 -2.11 5.88
C MET A 425 46.21 -3.24 6.87
N GLU A 426 45.21 -3.95 7.39
CA GLU A 426 45.40 -5.10 8.29
C GLU A 426 45.75 -6.40 7.57
N ASN A 427 45.38 -6.53 6.27
CA ASN A 427 45.46 -7.78 5.52
C ASN A 427 46.42 -7.71 4.33
N SER A 428 47.09 -8.81 4.08
CA SER A 428 47.86 -9.04 2.85
C SER A 428 46.98 -9.58 1.71
N PRO A 429 47.42 -9.44 0.44
CA PRO A 429 46.72 -10.07 -0.67
C PRO A 429 46.58 -11.60 -0.48
N GLY A 430 45.35 -12.09 -0.63
CA GLY A 430 44.98 -13.50 -0.43
C GLY A 430 44.52 -13.88 0.97
N GLU A 431 44.61 -12.97 1.95
CA GLU A 431 44.04 -13.16 3.29
C GLU A 431 42.56 -12.80 3.33
N ASN A 432 41.80 -13.33 4.32
CA ASN A 432 40.39 -13.05 4.50
C ASN A 432 40.17 -11.93 5.54
N PHE A 433 39.07 -11.22 5.39
CA PHE A 433 38.73 -10.07 6.24
C PHE A 433 37.93 -10.43 7.50
N LEU A 434 37.64 -11.73 7.76
CA LEU A 434 36.80 -12.10 8.90
C LEU A 434 37.40 -11.73 10.28
N GLY A 435 38.72 -11.62 10.36
CA GLY A 435 39.43 -11.28 11.59
C GLY A 435 39.72 -9.80 11.77
N THR A 436 39.43 -8.95 10.80
CA THR A 436 39.73 -7.51 10.90
C THR A 436 38.80 -6.79 11.88
N GLU A 437 39.31 -5.71 12.51
CA GLU A 437 38.54 -4.85 13.40
C GLU A 437 37.31 -4.27 12.67
N HIS A 438 37.49 -3.81 11.43
CA HIS A 438 36.40 -3.31 10.58
C HIS A 438 35.24 -4.31 10.42
N THR A 439 35.55 -5.61 10.16
CA THR A 439 34.50 -6.64 10.08
C THR A 439 33.79 -6.80 11.43
N GLY A 440 34.53 -6.80 12.54
CA GLY A 440 33.97 -6.88 13.88
C GLY A 440 33.00 -5.74 14.21
N GLU A 441 33.38 -4.51 13.87
CA GLU A 441 32.58 -3.31 14.10
C GLU A 441 31.31 -3.24 13.23
N ASN A 442 31.40 -3.75 12.00
CA ASN A 442 30.30 -3.67 11.02
C ASN A 442 29.45 -4.96 10.94
N PHE A 443 29.85 -6.04 11.61
CA PHE A 443 29.26 -7.37 11.48
C PHE A 443 27.73 -7.41 11.64
N GLU A 444 27.17 -6.62 12.59
CA GLU A 444 25.72 -6.61 12.86
C GLU A 444 24.93 -5.69 11.92
N THR A 445 25.58 -4.69 11.31
CA THR A 445 24.92 -3.58 10.62
C THR A 445 25.17 -3.51 9.11
N ALA A 446 26.25 -4.15 8.63
CA ALA A 446 26.64 -4.11 7.23
C ALA A 446 25.57 -4.71 6.29
N ASN A 447 24.96 -5.81 6.71
CA ASN A 447 24.00 -6.56 5.90
C ASN A 447 22.61 -6.58 6.54
N PHE A 448 21.56 -6.49 5.71
CA PHE A 448 20.20 -6.77 6.14
C PHE A 448 20.08 -8.25 6.52
N ARG A 449 19.45 -8.52 7.65
CA ARG A 449 19.14 -9.89 8.09
C ARG A 449 17.64 -10.11 8.05
N SER A 450 17.21 -10.99 7.16
CA SER A 450 15.85 -11.49 7.13
C SER A 450 15.51 -12.25 8.42
N GLU A 451 14.27 -12.07 8.90
CA GLU A 451 13.73 -12.86 10.01
C GLU A 451 13.20 -14.22 9.54
N ILE A 452 12.90 -14.34 8.25
CA ILE A 452 12.24 -15.52 7.66
C ILE A 452 13.17 -16.33 6.78
N ALA A 453 14.07 -15.70 6.00
CA ALA A 453 14.99 -16.44 5.14
C ALA A 453 15.97 -17.28 5.98
N ASP A 454 16.21 -18.51 5.55
CA ASP A 454 17.22 -19.38 6.13
C ASP A 454 18.48 -19.34 5.27
N ASN A 455 19.61 -19.02 5.90
CA ASN A 455 20.93 -18.96 5.29
C ASN A 455 21.92 -19.88 6.05
N ASN A 456 21.42 -20.84 6.83
CA ASN A 456 22.25 -21.80 7.53
C ASN A 456 22.83 -22.86 6.55
N SER A 457 23.74 -23.71 7.04
CA SER A 457 24.13 -24.93 6.30
C SER A 457 22.95 -25.91 6.24
N PHE A 458 23.00 -26.85 5.31
CA PHE A 458 21.97 -27.88 5.18
C PHE A 458 21.79 -28.66 6.48
N GLU A 459 22.89 -29.05 7.14
CA GLU A 459 22.91 -29.81 8.39
C GLU A 459 22.23 -29.00 9.52
N GLN A 460 22.49 -27.69 9.61
CA GLN A 460 21.86 -26.88 10.63
C GLN A 460 20.37 -26.68 10.34
N TRP A 461 19.99 -26.52 9.06
CA TRP A 461 18.58 -26.44 8.66
C TRP A 461 17.83 -27.73 9.00
N GLU A 462 18.48 -28.90 8.78
CA GLU A 462 17.94 -30.22 9.15
C GLU A 462 17.78 -30.38 10.67
N GLU A 463 18.80 -29.99 11.46
CA GLU A 463 18.72 -29.96 12.92
C GLU A 463 17.62 -29.00 13.46
N ASP A 464 17.39 -27.88 12.78
CA ASP A 464 16.34 -26.90 13.10
C ASP A 464 14.92 -27.37 12.67
N GLY A 465 14.79 -28.56 12.08
CA GLY A 465 13.53 -29.25 11.75
C GLY A 465 13.10 -29.13 10.27
N SER A 466 14.01 -28.83 9.36
CA SER A 466 13.79 -28.79 7.90
C SER A 466 12.60 -27.93 7.45
N LYS A 467 12.34 -26.84 8.14
CA LYS A 467 11.17 -26.00 7.91
C LYS A 467 11.30 -25.21 6.61
N ASP A 468 10.24 -25.23 5.78
CA ASP A 468 10.11 -24.33 4.65
C ASP A 468 9.80 -22.88 5.07
N ALA A 469 9.82 -21.96 4.13
CA ALA A 469 9.59 -20.53 4.42
C ALA A 469 8.17 -20.25 4.88
N GLU A 470 7.17 -20.96 4.35
CA GLU A 470 5.77 -20.83 4.72
C GLU A 470 5.54 -21.29 6.17
N GLU A 471 6.21 -22.39 6.59
CA GLU A 471 6.14 -22.89 7.96
C GLU A 471 6.77 -21.92 8.97
N ARG A 472 7.93 -21.35 8.62
CA ARG A 472 8.54 -20.29 9.45
C ARG A 472 7.66 -19.05 9.56
N ALA A 473 7.01 -18.65 8.46
CA ALA A 473 6.06 -17.54 8.45
C ALA A 473 4.82 -17.85 9.29
N TYR A 474 4.31 -19.09 9.22
CA TYR A 474 3.20 -19.56 10.05
C TYR A 474 3.52 -19.43 11.55
N GLU A 475 4.67 -19.93 12.00
CA GLU A 475 5.10 -19.79 13.38
C GLU A 475 5.25 -18.30 13.79
N ARG A 476 5.77 -17.48 12.86
CA ARG A 476 6.03 -16.07 13.13
C ARG A 476 4.75 -15.27 13.36
N TRP A 477 3.75 -15.39 12.49
CA TRP A 477 2.52 -14.61 12.68
C TRP A 477 1.74 -15.03 13.94
N ASN A 478 1.72 -16.32 14.28
CA ASN A 478 1.12 -16.78 15.54
C ASN A 478 1.83 -16.15 16.74
N THR A 479 3.16 -16.22 16.78
CA THR A 479 3.97 -15.61 17.84
C THR A 479 3.71 -14.10 17.93
N MET A 480 3.60 -13.40 16.80
CA MET A 480 3.32 -11.96 16.81
C MET A 480 1.95 -11.65 17.40
N LEU A 481 0.92 -12.42 17.07
CA LEU A 481 -0.41 -12.20 17.67
C LEU A 481 -0.43 -12.46 19.16
N ASP A 482 0.32 -13.47 19.65
CA ASP A 482 0.46 -13.74 21.08
C ASP A 482 1.23 -12.63 21.83
N GLU A 483 2.19 -11.99 21.15
CA GLU A 483 3.00 -10.89 21.68
C GLU A 483 2.35 -9.50 21.49
N TYR A 484 1.18 -9.43 20.84
CA TYR A 484 0.55 -8.15 20.50
C TYR A 484 0.16 -7.36 21.77
N ILE A 485 0.52 -6.07 21.77
CA ILE A 485 0.12 -5.11 22.79
C ILE A 485 -0.72 -4.03 22.12
N GLU A 486 -1.95 -3.87 22.61
CA GLU A 486 -2.87 -2.85 22.13
C GLU A 486 -2.32 -1.45 22.39
N PRO A 487 -2.27 -0.57 21.36
CA PRO A 487 -1.83 0.81 21.56
C PRO A 487 -2.85 1.57 22.44
N PRO A 488 -2.39 2.48 23.32
CA PRO A 488 -3.26 3.18 24.25
C PRO A 488 -4.30 4.04 23.51
N MET A 489 -5.52 4.05 24.00
CA MET A 489 -6.61 4.92 23.59
C MET A 489 -7.30 5.46 24.83
N ASP A 490 -7.71 6.75 24.81
CA ASP A 490 -8.48 7.32 25.88
C ASP A 490 -9.82 6.53 26.05
N PRO A 491 -10.14 6.04 27.24
CA PRO A 491 -11.39 5.30 27.49
C PRO A 491 -12.66 6.08 27.12
N ALA A 492 -12.67 7.39 27.27
CA ALA A 492 -13.82 8.22 26.89
C ALA A 492 -14.01 8.25 25.37
N ILE A 493 -12.92 8.35 24.59
CA ILE A 493 -12.95 8.25 23.11
C ILE A 493 -13.42 6.86 22.68
N ASP A 494 -12.94 5.81 23.33
CA ASP A 494 -13.35 4.43 23.02
C ASP A 494 -14.84 4.21 23.28
N GLU A 495 -15.37 4.77 24.36
CA GLU A 495 -16.80 4.71 24.70
C GLU A 495 -17.64 5.49 23.68
N GLU A 496 -17.23 6.71 23.33
CA GLU A 496 -17.91 7.54 22.33
C GLU A 496 -17.97 6.87 20.95
N LEU A 497 -16.86 6.25 20.50
CA LEU A 497 -16.85 5.45 19.28
C LEU A 497 -17.86 4.30 19.31
N LYS A 498 -17.91 3.55 20.42
CA LYS A 498 -18.84 2.42 20.59
C LYS A 498 -20.29 2.87 20.63
N ASP A 499 -20.57 4.01 21.26
CA ASP A 499 -21.92 4.60 21.30
C ASP A 499 -22.35 5.07 19.90
N PHE A 500 -21.47 5.75 19.17
CA PHE A 500 -21.74 6.12 17.78
C PHE A 500 -22.05 4.89 16.92
N MET A 501 -21.20 3.85 16.99
CA MET A 501 -21.40 2.60 16.24
C MET A 501 -22.72 1.92 16.60
N ARG A 502 -23.07 1.85 17.90
CA ARG A 502 -24.32 1.26 18.38
C ARG A 502 -25.51 2.01 17.80
N LEU A 503 -25.56 3.32 17.96
CA LEU A 503 -26.66 4.16 17.45
C LEU A 503 -26.85 4.02 15.92
N LYS A 504 -25.74 3.99 15.18
CA LYS A 504 -25.79 3.78 13.72
C LYS A 504 -26.30 2.38 13.36
N LYS A 505 -25.80 1.34 13.99
CA LYS A 505 -26.23 -0.04 13.74
C LYS A 505 -27.71 -0.26 14.10
N ASP A 506 -28.18 0.35 15.18
CA ASP A 506 -29.58 0.27 15.62
C ASP A 506 -30.54 1.00 14.66
N SER A 507 -30.03 1.97 13.88
CA SER A 507 -30.83 2.72 12.88
C SER A 507 -30.98 2.03 11.52
N MET A 508 -30.34 0.86 11.32
CA MET A 508 -30.31 0.14 10.06
C MET A 508 -30.80 -1.30 10.27
N ASP A 509 -31.59 -1.81 9.34
CA ASP A 509 -31.88 -3.25 9.26
C ASP A 509 -30.62 -4.03 8.82
N ASP A 510 -30.59 -5.32 9.11
CA ASP A 510 -29.45 -6.18 8.71
C ASP A 510 -29.57 -6.57 7.23
N GLU A 511 -28.55 -6.22 6.44
CA GLU A 511 -28.39 -6.64 5.04
C GLU A 511 -27.18 -7.57 4.93
N TRP A 512 -27.41 -8.78 4.45
CA TRP A 512 -26.38 -9.82 4.32
C TRP A 512 -25.86 -10.01 2.90
N TYR A 513 -26.54 -9.43 1.88
CA TYR A 513 -26.22 -9.56 0.45
C TYR A 513 -26.37 -8.22 -0.27
#